data_5048d4027e5ffde1f9e6c7d39b9477a4
#
_entry.id   5048d4027e5ffde1f9e6c7d39b9477a4
#
_cell.length_a   1.000
_cell.length_b   1.000
_cell.length_c   1.000
_cell.angle_alpha   90.00
_cell.angle_beta   90.00
_cell.angle_gamma   90.00
#
_symmetry.space_group_name_H-M   'P 1'
#
loop_
_entity.id
_entity.type
_entity.pdbx_description
1 polymer ?
#
loop_
_entity_poly.entity_id
_entity_poly.type
_entity_poly.pdbx_seq_one_letter_code
_entity_poly.pdbx_strand_id
1 'polypeptide(L)'
;LSSLAPGHYTISVSCYTKDGNETPIVPLLTLIVTPPWYKTSWFMTLLALSCVGGAIGFGRWMYLKKKRQMKTDVGEFLQTVLQTLDEKEETPAIEPVLSEADKAFLAKMDQLIYENLSNDELSAKFLTDHLAMSRASLYNKVKTLTGMGVNDYINRIRIERSVQLLTNTELSINEISYEVGFSYPRYFSTSFKQMKGMTPTKFKEESKKKKSIS
;
A
#
# COMPACT_ATOMS: atom_id res chain seq x y z
N LEU A 1 -26.09 39.92 29.71
CA LEU A 1 -24.78 40.60 29.88
C LEU A 1 -23.87 40.13 28.76
N SER A 2 -23.71 40.99 27.74
CA SER A 2 -22.75 40.73 26.64
C SER A 2 -21.33 40.71 27.22
N SER A 3 -20.60 39.59 26.99
CA SER A 3 -19.21 39.48 27.43
C SER A 3 -18.34 40.49 26.69
N LEU A 4 -17.57 41.29 27.45
CA LEU A 4 -16.57 42.20 26.89
C LEU A 4 -15.52 41.42 26.08
N ALA A 5 -15.16 41.93 24.92
CA ALA A 5 -14.08 41.33 24.11
C ALA A 5 -12.73 41.44 24.85
N PRO A 6 -11.77 40.56 24.61
CA PRO A 6 -10.43 40.66 25.17
C PRO A 6 -9.80 42.01 24.77
N GLY A 7 -9.29 42.76 25.75
CA GLY A 7 -8.70 44.05 25.51
C GLY A 7 -8.45 44.85 26.80
N HIS A 8 -7.88 46.03 26.66
CA HIS A 8 -7.66 46.99 27.75
C HIS A 8 -8.79 48.04 27.73
N TYR A 9 -9.52 48.12 28.79
CA TYR A 9 -10.60 49.11 28.96
C TYR A 9 -10.24 50.06 30.07
N THR A 10 -10.28 51.35 29.79
CA THR A 10 -10.04 52.39 30.77
C THR A 10 -11.33 53.18 30.99
N ILE A 11 -11.81 53.19 32.23
CA ILE A 11 -12.94 54.02 32.65
C ILE A 11 -12.36 55.32 33.16
N SER A 12 -12.73 56.43 32.51
CA SER A 12 -12.31 57.75 32.88
C SER A 12 -13.52 58.64 33.25
N VAL A 13 -13.31 59.52 34.16
CA VAL A 13 -14.34 60.49 34.62
C VAL A 13 -13.88 61.90 34.34
N SER A 14 -14.76 62.71 33.76
CA SER A 14 -14.61 64.14 33.63
C SER A 14 -15.73 64.84 34.40
N CYS A 15 -15.43 65.89 35.09
CA CYS A 15 -16.39 66.72 35.80
C CYS A 15 -16.47 68.12 35.19
N TYR A 16 -17.64 68.73 35.20
CA TYR A 16 -17.80 70.12 34.79
C TYR A 16 -17.75 71.06 36.02
N THR A 17 -16.94 72.08 35.92
CA THR A 17 -16.90 73.16 36.93
C THR A 17 -18.14 74.08 36.82
N LYS A 18 -18.50 74.73 37.86
CA LYS A 18 -19.67 75.68 37.87
C LYS A 18 -19.63 76.68 36.73
N ASP A 19 -18.46 77.03 36.24
CA ASP A 19 -18.22 77.99 35.16
C ASP A 19 -18.26 77.32 33.75
N GLY A 20 -18.70 76.05 33.62
CA GLY A 20 -18.86 75.30 32.35
C GLY A 20 -17.58 74.72 31.72
N ASN A 21 -16.44 74.80 32.39
CA ASN A 21 -15.19 74.24 31.90
C ASN A 21 -15.04 72.78 32.29
N GLU A 22 -14.62 71.93 31.31
CA GLU A 22 -14.32 70.56 31.58
C GLU A 22 -13.01 70.43 32.38
N THR A 23 -13.04 69.60 33.42
CA THR A 23 -11.80 69.17 34.12
C THR A 23 -11.05 68.19 33.34
N PRO A 24 -9.69 68.04 33.46
CA PRO A 24 -8.93 67.09 32.78
C PRO A 24 -9.43 65.65 33.10
N ILE A 25 -9.48 64.78 32.07
CA ILE A 25 -9.96 63.44 32.16
C ILE A 25 -9.01 62.59 33.06
N VAL A 26 -9.54 62.10 34.18
CA VAL A 26 -8.76 61.27 35.12
C VAL A 26 -9.16 59.82 34.95
N PRO A 27 -8.21 58.92 34.65
CA PRO A 27 -8.49 57.47 34.58
C PRO A 27 -8.81 56.92 35.98
N LEU A 28 -9.98 56.34 36.14
CA LEU A 28 -10.46 55.86 37.43
C LEU A 28 -10.12 54.37 37.61
N LEU A 29 -10.22 53.59 36.56
CA LEU A 29 -10.03 52.16 36.60
C LEU A 29 -9.56 51.62 35.22
N THR A 30 -8.55 50.76 35.24
CA THR A 30 -8.14 50.04 34.06
C THR A 30 -8.51 48.59 34.22
N LEU A 31 -9.38 48.06 33.35
CA LEU A 31 -9.79 46.66 33.32
C LEU A 31 -9.08 45.96 32.17
N ILE A 32 -8.35 44.90 32.49
CA ILE A 32 -7.67 44.04 31.50
C ILE A 32 -8.47 42.76 31.37
N VAL A 33 -9.11 42.57 30.21
CA VAL A 33 -9.82 41.31 29.87
C VAL A 33 -8.88 40.45 29.07
N THR A 34 -8.40 39.37 29.68
CA THR A 34 -7.54 38.41 29.01
C THR A 34 -8.36 37.39 28.20
N PRO A 35 -7.90 36.95 26.99
CA PRO A 35 -8.59 35.91 26.24
C PRO A 35 -8.53 34.59 27.00
N PRO A 36 -9.55 33.73 26.86
CA PRO A 36 -9.54 32.44 27.51
C PRO A 36 -8.38 31.58 26.95
N TRP A 37 -7.72 30.84 27.83
CA TRP A 37 -6.49 30.05 27.57
C TRP A 37 -6.58 29.14 26.34
N TYR A 38 -7.76 28.59 26.01
CA TYR A 38 -7.98 27.72 24.86
C TYR A 38 -7.97 28.45 23.50
N LYS A 39 -8.04 29.79 23.47
CA LYS A 39 -7.91 30.64 22.25
C LYS A 39 -6.48 31.11 21.99
N THR A 40 -5.54 30.72 22.84
CA THR A 40 -4.14 31.14 22.71
C THR A 40 -3.45 30.34 21.63
N SER A 41 -2.61 30.98 20.81
CA SER A 41 -1.93 30.33 19.65
C SER A 41 -1.18 29.10 20.03
N TRP A 42 -0.50 29.05 21.17
CA TRP A 42 0.23 27.87 21.62
C TRP A 42 -0.68 26.66 21.88
N PHE A 43 -1.89 26.87 22.40
CA PHE A 43 -2.85 25.79 22.63
C PHE A 43 -3.37 25.21 21.32
N MET A 44 -3.67 26.06 20.33
CA MET A 44 -4.11 25.62 18.99
C MET A 44 -3.02 24.83 18.26
N THR A 45 -1.75 25.25 18.38
CA THR A 45 -0.63 24.50 17.79
C THR A 45 -0.41 23.15 18.47
N LEU A 46 -0.54 23.07 19.77
CA LEU A 46 -0.43 21.82 20.53
C LEU A 46 -1.57 20.86 20.21
N LEU A 47 -2.79 21.37 20.05
CA LEU A 47 -3.95 20.58 19.61
C LEU A 47 -3.74 20.02 18.20
N ALA A 48 -3.27 20.83 17.26
CA ALA A 48 -2.98 20.40 15.89
C ALA A 48 -1.89 19.30 15.86
N LEU A 49 -0.81 19.46 16.62
CA LEU A 49 0.25 18.44 16.74
C LEU A 49 -0.27 17.14 17.35
N SER A 50 -1.13 17.22 18.36
CA SER A 50 -1.77 16.06 18.97
C SER A 50 -2.66 15.30 17.98
N CYS A 51 -3.43 16.01 17.15
CA CYS A 51 -4.25 15.38 16.10
C CYS A 51 -3.41 14.67 15.04
N VAL A 52 -2.30 15.29 14.60
CA VAL A 52 -1.38 14.67 13.63
C VAL A 52 -0.70 13.44 14.23
N GLY A 53 -0.19 13.55 15.46
CA GLY A 53 0.42 12.43 16.19
C GLY A 53 -0.57 11.27 16.40
N GLY A 54 -1.82 11.58 16.75
CA GLY A 54 -2.89 10.61 16.90
C GLY A 54 -3.24 9.89 15.59
N ALA A 55 -3.31 10.62 14.47
CA ALA A 55 -3.57 10.03 13.15
C ALA A 55 -2.45 9.09 12.70
N ILE A 56 -1.18 9.48 12.90
CA ILE A 56 -0.02 8.62 12.58
C ILE A 56 0.00 7.39 13.47
N GLY A 57 -0.23 7.54 14.78
CA GLY A 57 -0.28 6.45 15.74
C GLY A 57 -1.40 5.45 15.42
N PHE A 58 -2.60 5.95 15.10
CA PHE A 58 -3.75 5.13 14.71
C PHE A 58 -3.50 4.38 13.40
N GLY A 59 -2.95 5.06 12.38
CA GLY A 59 -2.59 4.42 11.11
C GLY A 59 -1.57 3.30 11.29
N ARG A 60 -0.54 3.54 12.11
CA ARG A 60 0.47 2.55 12.45
C ARG A 60 -0.09 1.38 13.27
N TRP A 61 -0.97 1.65 14.23
CA TRP A 61 -1.66 0.62 15.01
C TRP A 61 -2.57 -0.24 14.13
N MET A 62 -3.34 0.36 13.21
CA MET A 62 -4.21 -0.36 12.29
C MET A 62 -3.41 -1.23 11.31
N TYR A 63 -2.27 -0.72 10.81
CA TYR A 63 -1.34 -1.49 9.98
C TYR A 63 -0.76 -2.70 10.73
N LEU A 64 -0.32 -2.50 11.96
CA LEU A 64 0.24 -3.57 12.80
C LEU A 64 -0.83 -4.60 13.20
N LYS A 65 -2.07 -4.15 13.47
CA LYS A 65 -3.19 -5.04 13.77
C LYS A 65 -3.52 -5.92 12.57
N LYS A 66 -3.59 -5.34 11.35
CA LYS A 66 -3.83 -6.09 10.11
C LYS A 66 -2.73 -7.11 9.82
N LYS A 67 -1.47 -6.74 10.10
CA LYS A 67 -0.31 -7.64 9.95
C LYS A 67 -0.32 -8.79 10.97
N ARG A 68 -0.83 -8.57 12.18
CA ARG A 68 -0.96 -9.61 13.21
C ARG A 68 -2.09 -10.58 12.89
N GLN A 69 -3.25 -10.10 12.44
CA GLN A 69 -4.36 -10.95 12.01
C GLN A 69 -3.95 -11.91 10.90
N MET A 70 -3.23 -11.42 9.89
CA MET A 70 -2.76 -12.26 8.79
C MET A 70 -1.80 -13.38 9.24
N LYS A 71 -1.07 -13.20 10.35
CA LYS A 71 -0.20 -14.24 10.93
C LYS A 71 -0.96 -15.27 11.76
N THR A 72 -2.02 -14.84 12.46
CA THR A 72 -2.88 -15.74 13.26
C THR A 72 -3.71 -16.64 12.34
N ASP A 73 -4.30 -16.07 11.30
CA ASP A 73 -5.10 -16.84 10.34
C ASP A 73 -4.30 -17.93 9.64
N VAL A 74 -3.02 -17.64 9.29
CA VAL A 74 -2.10 -18.65 8.71
C VAL A 74 -1.69 -19.70 9.75
N GLY A 75 -1.48 -19.29 11.01
CA GLY A 75 -1.12 -20.22 12.11
C GLY A 75 -2.26 -21.17 12.45
N GLU A 76 -3.47 -20.65 12.53
CA GLU A 76 -4.69 -21.42 12.82
C GLU A 76 -5.05 -22.36 11.66
N PHE A 77 -4.89 -21.90 10.43
CA PHE A 77 -5.04 -22.72 9.23
C PHE A 77 -4.01 -23.86 9.18
N LEU A 78 -2.73 -23.59 9.49
CA LEU A 78 -1.70 -24.62 9.55
C LEU A 78 -1.97 -25.63 10.68
N GLN A 79 -2.43 -25.20 11.86
CA GLN A 79 -2.80 -26.13 12.93
C GLN A 79 -4.00 -26.99 12.54
N THR A 80 -5.02 -26.41 11.88
CA THR A 80 -6.19 -27.16 11.42
C THR A 80 -5.78 -28.18 10.33
N VAL A 81 -4.88 -27.81 9.42
CA VAL A 81 -4.35 -28.73 8.40
C VAL A 81 -3.51 -29.82 9.05
N LEU A 82 -2.67 -29.52 10.03
CA LEU A 82 -1.87 -30.51 10.75
C LEU A 82 -2.74 -31.47 11.57
N GLN A 83 -3.79 -30.99 12.24
CA GLN A 83 -4.75 -31.83 12.94
C GLN A 83 -5.54 -32.76 12.01
N THR A 84 -5.94 -32.24 10.81
CA THR A 84 -6.62 -33.07 9.81
C THR A 84 -5.69 -34.10 9.15
N LEU A 85 -4.38 -33.86 9.17
CA LEU A 85 -3.38 -34.81 8.65
C LEU A 85 -3.05 -35.92 9.68
N ASP A 86 -3.13 -35.64 10.98
CA ASP A 86 -2.89 -36.63 12.05
C ASP A 86 -4.08 -37.61 12.24
N GLU A 87 -5.29 -37.23 11.81
CA GLU A 87 -6.49 -38.10 11.90
C GLU A 87 -6.75 -38.99 10.66
N LYS A 88 -5.93 -38.89 9.60
CA LYS A 88 -6.08 -39.69 8.41
C LYS A 88 -4.80 -40.49 8.12
N GLU A 89 -4.71 -41.66 8.74
CA GLU A 89 -4.02 -42.79 8.13
C GLU A 89 -4.65 -43.09 6.74
N GLU A 90 -3.78 -43.14 5.75
CA GLU A 90 -4.03 -43.69 4.41
C GLU A 90 -5.17 -43.11 3.56
N THR A 91 -4.96 -41.90 3.03
CA THR A 91 -5.49 -41.60 1.69
C THR A 91 -4.44 -40.83 0.89
N PRO A 92 -4.23 -41.15 -0.42
CA PRO A 92 -3.22 -40.47 -1.23
C PRO A 92 -3.48 -38.98 -1.26
N ALA A 93 -2.41 -38.19 -1.22
CA ALA A 93 -2.44 -36.74 -1.31
C ALA A 93 -3.38 -36.30 -2.43
N ILE A 94 -4.56 -35.78 -2.05
CA ILE A 94 -5.45 -35.11 -3.00
C ILE A 94 -4.81 -33.73 -3.18
N GLU A 95 -3.87 -33.63 -4.15
CA GLU A 95 -3.66 -32.34 -4.79
C GLU A 95 -5.04 -31.85 -5.21
N PRO A 96 -5.38 -30.55 -5.00
CA PRO A 96 -6.64 -30.03 -5.48
C PRO A 96 -6.67 -30.27 -7.01
N VAL A 97 -7.40 -31.31 -7.42
CA VAL A 97 -7.51 -31.66 -8.84
C VAL A 97 -8.27 -30.51 -9.49
N LEU A 98 -7.51 -29.56 -10.04
CA LEU A 98 -8.07 -28.51 -10.88
C LEU A 98 -8.96 -29.17 -11.92
N SER A 99 -10.20 -28.72 -12.03
CA SER A 99 -11.10 -29.21 -13.07
C SER A 99 -10.44 -29.02 -14.45
N GLU A 100 -10.75 -29.88 -15.41
CA GLU A 100 -10.24 -29.73 -16.77
C GLU A 100 -10.57 -28.36 -17.37
N ALA A 101 -11.74 -27.81 -17.01
CA ALA A 101 -12.13 -26.45 -17.40
C ALA A 101 -11.24 -25.36 -16.77
N ASP A 102 -10.76 -25.56 -15.54
CA ASP A 102 -9.88 -24.62 -14.88
C ASP A 102 -8.44 -24.70 -15.41
N LYS A 103 -7.98 -25.92 -15.72
CA LYS A 103 -6.69 -26.12 -16.42
C LYS A 103 -6.70 -25.47 -17.80
N ALA A 104 -7.76 -25.68 -18.58
CA ALA A 104 -7.93 -25.05 -19.89
C ALA A 104 -8.00 -23.51 -19.80
N PHE A 105 -8.66 -22.98 -18.76
CA PHE A 105 -8.70 -21.55 -18.52
C PHE A 105 -7.32 -20.97 -18.21
N LEU A 106 -6.56 -21.60 -17.30
CA LEU A 106 -5.20 -21.15 -16.98
C LEU A 106 -4.28 -21.27 -18.20
N ALA A 107 -4.34 -22.36 -18.94
CA ALA A 107 -3.53 -22.53 -20.15
C ALA A 107 -3.83 -21.47 -21.21
N LYS A 108 -5.12 -21.14 -21.42
CA LYS A 108 -5.52 -20.05 -22.33
C LYS A 108 -5.03 -18.69 -21.86
N MET A 109 -5.12 -18.43 -20.55
CA MET A 109 -4.65 -17.17 -19.96
C MET A 109 -3.12 -17.07 -20.05
N ASP A 110 -2.39 -18.12 -19.78
CA ASP A 110 -0.94 -18.17 -19.90
C ASP A 110 -0.51 -17.92 -21.34
N GLN A 111 -1.12 -18.59 -22.30
CA GLN A 111 -0.85 -18.39 -23.71
C GLN A 111 -1.06 -16.92 -24.10
N LEU A 112 -2.19 -16.34 -23.71
CA LEU A 112 -2.51 -14.94 -24.03
C LEU A 112 -1.50 -13.96 -23.42
N ILE A 113 -1.03 -14.24 -22.19
CA ILE A 113 0.01 -13.45 -21.54
C ILE A 113 1.35 -13.63 -22.28
N TYR A 114 1.75 -14.86 -22.60
CA TYR A 114 3.01 -15.14 -23.30
C TYR A 114 3.09 -14.47 -24.66
N GLU A 115 2.02 -14.50 -25.44
CA GLU A 115 1.94 -13.84 -26.76
C GLU A 115 2.01 -12.32 -26.69
N ASN A 116 1.70 -11.75 -25.54
CA ASN A 116 1.61 -10.29 -25.34
C ASN A 116 2.58 -9.75 -24.27
N LEU A 117 3.65 -10.47 -23.93
CA LEU A 117 4.56 -10.09 -22.84
C LEU A 117 5.15 -8.68 -23.02
N SER A 118 5.57 -8.32 -24.24
CA SER A 118 6.16 -7.02 -24.58
C SER A 118 5.12 -5.94 -24.88
N ASN A 119 3.82 -6.26 -24.83
CA ASN A 119 2.76 -5.30 -25.07
C ASN A 119 2.52 -4.45 -23.83
N ASP A 120 2.67 -3.12 -23.98
CA ASP A 120 2.44 -2.15 -22.91
C ASP A 120 0.98 -2.14 -22.39
N GLU A 121 0.04 -2.56 -23.24
CA GLU A 121 -1.38 -2.64 -22.89
C GLU A 121 -1.74 -3.90 -22.07
N LEU A 122 -0.82 -4.87 -21.94
CA LEU A 122 -1.06 -6.10 -21.20
C LEU A 122 -1.40 -5.80 -19.73
N SER A 123 -2.66 -5.91 -19.41
CA SER A 123 -3.26 -5.59 -18.11
C SER A 123 -4.45 -6.49 -17.80
N ALA A 124 -4.99 -6.39 -16.59
CA ALA A 124 -6.23 -7.08 -16.24
C ALA A 124 -7.39 -6.72 -17.19
N LYS A 125 -7.43 -5.48 -17.70
CA LYS A 125 -8.43 -5.06 -18.70
C LYS A 125 -8.23 -5.78 -20.01
N PHE A 126 -7.00 -5.82 -20.54
CA PHE A 126 -6.65 -6.55 -21.75
C PHE A 126 -7.12 -8.02 -21.67
N LEU A 127 -6.84 -8.68 -20.54
CA LEU A 127 -7.25 -10.06 -20.34
C LEU A 127 -8.78 -10.23 -20.28
N THR A 128 -9.51 -9.29 -19.64
CA THR A 128 -10.98 -9.37 -19.60
C THR A 128 -11.60 -9.27 -20.99
N ASP A 129 -11.08 -8.38 -21.81
CA ASP A 129 -11.57 -8.13 -23.18
C ASP A 129 -11.35 -9.38 -24.07
N HIS A 130 -10.18 -10.03 -23.97
CA HIS A 130 -9.82 -11.21 -24.77
C HIS A 130 -10.40 -12.53 -24.26
N LEU A 131 -10.63 -12.64 -22.96
CA LEU A 131 -11.26 -13.84 -22.36
C LEU A 131 -12.78 -13.73 -22.28
N ALA A 132 -13.38 -12.63 -22.74
CA ALA A 132 -14.82 -12.36 -22.69
C ALA A 132 -15.39 -12.54 -21.28
N MET A 133 -14.66 -12.03 -20.26
CA MET A 133 -15.04 -12.14 -18.85
C MET A 133 -15.19 -10.76 -18.21
N SER A 134 -16.06 -10.64 -17.21
CA SER A 134 -16.09 -9.45 -16.38
C SER A 134 -14.83 -9.35 -15.52
N ARG A 135 -14.42 -8.12 -15.16
CA ARG A 135 -13.27 -7.89 -14.30
C ARG A 135 -13.36 -8.62 -12.95
N ALA A 136 -14.56 -8.62 -12.35
CA ALA A 136 -14.80 -9.32 -11.08
C ALA A 136 -14.67 -10.84 -11.25
N SER A 137 -15.21 -11.41 -12.34
CA SER A 137 -15.13 -12.83 -12.63
C SER A 137 -13.68 -13.27 -12.85
N LEU A 138 -12.89 -12.53 -13.67
CA LEU A 138 -11.49 -12.82 -13.89
C LEU A 138 -10.70 -12.76 -12.58
N TYR A 139 -10.88 -11.68 -11.80
CA TYR A 139 -10.17 -11.52 -10.53
C TYR A 139 -10.46 -12.66 -9.55
N ASN A 140 -11.73 -13.01 -9.35
CA ASN A 140 -12.12 -14.06 -8.44
C ASN A 140 -11.59 -15.43 -8.92
N LYS A 141 -11.71 -15.73 -10.20
CA LYS A 141 -11.26 -17.01 -10.76
C LYS A 141 -9.74 -17.18 -10.65
N VAL A 142 -8.96 -16.16 -11.04
CA VAL A 142 -7.50 -16.18 -10.89
C VAL A 142 -7.11 -16.31 -9.42
N LYS A 143 -7.74 -15.53 -8.53
CA LYS A 143 -7.47 -15.57 -7.09
C LYS A 143 -7.76 -16.94 -6.49
N THR A 144 -8.87 -17.56 -6.86
CA THR A 144 -9.26 -18.90 -6.37
C THR A 144 -8.29 -19.98 -6.88
N LEU A 145 -7.92 -19.93 -8.16
CA LEU A 145 -7.10 -20.97 -8.78
C LEU A 145 -5.59 -20.84 -8.44
N THR A 146 -5.10 -19.62 -8.24
CA THR A 146 -3.65 -19.38 -8.11
C THR A 146 -3.24 -18.75 -6.78
N GLY A 147 -4.18 -18.32 -5.97
CA GLY A 147 -3.92 -17.55 -4.76
C GLY A 147 -3.44 -16.10 -5.02
N MET A 148 -3.26 -15.69 -6.28
CA MET A 148 -2.64 -14.41 -6.67
C MET A 148 -3.65 -13.43 -7.26
N GLY A 149 -3.32 -12.14 -7.22
CA GLY A 149 -4.01 -11.13 -8.03
C GLY A 149 -3.63 -11.26 -9.51
N VAL A 150 -4.49 -10.74 -10.41
CA VAL A 150 -4.24 -10.82 -11.87
C VAL A 150 -2.92 -10.17 -12.27
N ASN A 151 -2.60 -9.00 -11.74
CA ASN A 151 -1.35 -8.31 -12.04
C ASN A 151 -0.11 -9.04 -11.48
N ASP A 152 -0.24 -9.64 -10.30
CA ASP A 152 0.84 -10.44 -9.71
C ASP A 152 1.09 -11.70 -10.54
N TYR A 153 0.01 -12.30 -11.08
CA TYR A 153 0.09 -13.44 -11.98
C TYR A 153 0.80 -13.09 -13.30
N ILE A 154 0.45 -11.97 -13.93
CA ILE A 154 1.16 -11.45 -15.12
C ILE A 154 2.66 -11.26 -14.80
N ASN A 155 2.96 -10.58 -13.69
CA ASN A 155 4.34 -10.34 -13.28
C ASN A 155 5.11 -11.65 -13.02
N ARG A 156 4.46 -12.67 -12.47
CA ARG A 156 5.06 -13.99 -12.29
C ARG A 156 5.49 -14.60 -13.62
N ILE A 157 4.63 -14.60 -14.62
CA ILE A 157 4.93 -15.12 -15.94
C ILE A 157 6.07 -14.32 -16.60
N ARG A 158 6.06 -13.00 -16.49
CA ARG A 158 7.15 -12.13 -16.96
C ARG A 158 8.50 -12.50 -16.32
N ILE A 159 8.52 -12.75 -15.02
CA ILE A 159 9.73 -13.17 -14.31
C ILE A 159 10.17 -14.58 -14.73
N GLU A 160 9.25 -15.53 -14.90
CA GLU A 160 9.56 -16.88 -15.38
C GLU A 160 10.18 -16.83 -16.78
N ARG A 161 9.64 -16.01 -17.68
CA ARG A 161 10.22 -15.79 -19.01
C ARG A 161 11.61 -15.14 -18.93
N SER A 162 11.80 -14.19 -18.04
CA SER A 162 13.10 -13.53 -17.85
C SER A 162 14.18 -14.51 -17.40
N VAL A 163 13.85 -15.51 -16.60
CA VAL A 163 14.80 -16.58 -16.20
C VAL A 163 15.33 -17.33 -17.42
N GLN A 164 14.48 -17.65 -18.39
CA GLN A 164 14.89 -18.30 -19.63
C GLN A 164 15.83 -17.39 -20.45
N LEU A 165 15.52 -16.11 -20.57
CA LEU A 165 16.35 -15.14 -21.29
C LEU A 165 17.69 -14.91 -20.60
N LEU A 166 17.71 -14.77 -19.27
CA LEU A 166 18.93 -14.63 -18.46
C LEU A 166 19.88 -15.83 -18.62
N THR A 167 19.33 -17.03 -18.81
CA THR A 167 20.09 -18.27 -18.93
C THR A 167 20.56 -18.51 -20.36
N ASN A 168 19.76 -18.16 -21.38
CA ASN A 168 19.96 -18.62 -22.75
C ASN A 168 20.39 -17.52 -23.72
N THR A 169 20.48 -16.27 -23.29
CA THR A 169 20.84 -15.13 -24.16
C THR A 169 21.95 -14.27 -23.56
N GLU A 170 22.60 -13.49 -24.39
CA GLU A 170 23.58 -12.48 -23.95
C GLU A 170 22.96 -11.11 -23.69
N LEU A 171 21.64 -10.95 -23.80
CA LEU A 171 20.95 -9.68 -23.57
C LEU A 171 21.31 -9.10 -22.21
N SER A 172 21.43 -7.79 -22.12
CA SER A 172 21.61 -7.07 -20.85
C SER A 172 20.37 -7.19 -19.96
N ILE A 173 20.53 -6.92 -18.68
CA ILE A 173 19.41 -6.92 -17.73
C ILE A 173 18.31 -5.92 -18.13
N ASN A 174 18.71 -4.77 -18.69
CA ASN A 174 17.77 -3.75 -19.17
C ASN A 174 17.00 -4.23 -20.40
N GLU A 175 17.69 -4.80 -21.38
CA GLU A 175 17.03 -5.37 -22.57
C GLU A 175 16.05 -6.47 -22.19
N ILE A 176 16.45 -7.39 -21.31
CA ILE A 176 15.55 -8.45 -20.81
C ILE A 176 14.33 -7.84 -20.10
N SER A 177 14.51 -6.78 -19.30
CA SER A 177 13.38 -6.16 -18.61
C SER A 177 12.33 -5.61 -19.58
N TYR A 178 12.76 -4.99 -20.66
CA TYR A 178 11.85 -4.49 -21.71
C TYR A 178 11.24 -5.61 -22.53
N GLU A 179 12.03 -6.63 -22.89
CA GLU A 179 11.57 -7.80 -23.65
C GLU A 179 10.44 -8.57 -22.93
N VAL A 180 10.50 -8.64 -21.60
CA VAL A 180 9.43 -9.25 -20.81
C VAL A 180 8.34 -8.26 -20.36
N GLY A 181 8.34 -7.03 -20.88
CA GLY A 181 7.26 -6.07 -20.72
C GLY A 181 7.28 -5.23 -19.44
N PHE A 182 8.44 -5.05 -18.79
CA PHE A 182 8.55 -4.08 -17.71
C PHE A 182 8.94 -2.71 -18.26
N SER A 183 8.15 -1.70 -18.00
CA SER A 183 8.43 -0.31 -18.42
C SER A 183 9.68 0.27 -17.71
N TYR A 184 10.06 -0.26 -16.54
CA TYR A 184 11.19 0.25 -15.77
C TYR A 184 12.08 -0.90 -15.27
N PRO A 185 13.38 -0.96 -15.66
CA PRO A 185 14.33 -1.99 -15.22
C PRO A 185 14.50 -2.09 -13.70
N ARG A 186 14.31 -0.98 -12.98
CA ARG A 186 14.36 -0.97 -11.52
C ARG A 186 13.20 -1.78 -10.92
N TYR A 187 12.01 -1.64 -11.48
CA TYR A 187 10.84 -2.41 -11.01
C TYR A 187 11.00 -3.90 -11.32
N PHE A 188 11.49 -4.23 -12.52
CA PHE A 188 11.86 -5.60 -12.89
C PHE A 188 12.83 -6.20 -11.86
N SER A 189 13.95 -5.53 -11.56
CA SER A 189 14.96 -6.02 -10.63
C SER A 189 14.40 -6.27 -9.22
N THR A 190 13.50 -5.39 -8.75
CA THR A 190 12.84 -5.53 -7.45
C THR A 190 11.90 -6.74 -7.44
N SER A 191 11.06 -6.88 -8.47
CA SER A 191 10.11 -7.99 -8.60
C SER A 191 10.83 -9.33 -8.76
N PHE A 192 11.91 -9.36 -9.55
CA PHE A 192 12.73 -10.54 -9.72
C PHE A 192 13.36 -10.98 -8.39
N LYS A 193 13.96 -10.04 -7.66
CA LYS A 193 14.56 -10.34 -6.35
C LYS A 193 13.51 -10.83 -5.34
N GLN A 194 12.31 -10.27 -5.36
CA GLN A 194 11.22 -10.71 -4.49
C GLN A 194 10.78 -12.14 -4.78
N MET A 195 10.74 -12.54 -6.06
CA MET A 195 10.26 -13.85 -6.48
C MET A 195 11.35 -14.93 -6.48
N LYS A 196 12.59 -14.58 -6.82
CA LYS A 196 13.71 -15.53 -6.95
C LYS A 196 14.73 -15.47 -5.82
N GLY A 197 14.56 -14.56 -4.84
CA GLY A 197 15.46 -14.41 -3.70
C GLY A 197 16.78 -13.69 -4.00
N MET A 198 17.12 -13.46 -5.27
CA MET A 198 18.38 -12.82 -5.70
C MET A 198 18.14 -11.84 -6.86
N THR A 199 19.11 -10.98 -7.11
CA THR A 199 19.03 -9.99 -8.22
C THR A 199 19.18 -10.69 -9.58
N PRO A 200 18.61 -10.12 -10.68
CA PRO A 200 18.78 -10.65 -12.03
C PRO A 200 20.26 -10.79 -12.43
N THR A 201 21.09 -9.82 -12.06
CA THR A 201 22.53 -9.83 -12.34
C THR A 201 23.21 -11.04 -11.70
N LYS A 202 22.99 -11.24 -10.41
CA LYS A 202 23.54 -12.38 -9.68
C LYS A 202 23.04 -13.71 -10.26
N PHE A 203 21.77 -13.80 -10.61
CA PHE A 203 21.20 -14.99 -11.24
C PHE A 203 21.89 -15.32 -12.58
N LYS A 204 22.11 -14.29 -13.44
CA LYS A 204 22.79 -14.46 -14.73
C LYS A 204 24.23 -14.94 -14.56
N GLU A 205 24.98 -14.38 -13.61
CA GLU A 205 26.36 -14.79 -13.29
C GLU A 205 26.43 -16.25 -12.82
N GLU A 206 25.54 -16.64 -11.91
CA GLU A 206 25.47 -18.02 -11.41
C GLU A 206 25.09 -19.02 -12.52
N SER A 207 24.17 -18.64 -13.41
CA SER A 207 23.77 -19.46 -14.55
C SER A 207 24.91 -19.68 -15.55
N LYS A 208 25.72 -18.62 -15.81
CA LYS A 208 26.93 -18.74 -16.67
C LYS A 208 27.98 -19.64 -16.05
N LYS A 209 28.23 -19.53 -14.74
CA LYS A 209 29.17 -20.42 -14.04
C LYS A 209 28.75 -21.88 -14.13
N LYS A 210 27.48 -22.20 -13.96
CA LYS A 210 26.97 -23.56 -14.08
C LYS A 210 27.16 -24.12 -15.49
N LYS A 211 26.93 -23.32 -16.53
CA LYS A 211 27.14 -23.74 -17.94
C LYS A 211 28.60 -23.97 -18.30
N SER A 212 29.55 -23.31 -17.64
CA SER A 212 30.99 -23.48 -17.89
C SER A 212 31.59 -24.69 -17.20
N ILE A 213 30.88 -25.33 -16.28
CA ILE A 213 31.33 -26.52 -15.50
C ILE A 213 30.67 -27.83 -16.02
N SER A 214 29.62 -27.69 -16.80
CA SER A 214 28.92 -28.84 -17.44
C SER A 214 29.40 -29.07 -18.85
#